data_61ad024d2920a9e8a24828d76d0661b6
#
_entry.id   61ad024d2920a9e8a24828d76d0661b6
#
_cell.length_a   1.000
_cell.length_b   1.000
_cell.length_c   1.000
_cell.angle_alpha   90.00
_cell.angle_beta   90.00
_cell.angle_gamma   90.00
#
_symmetry.space_group_name_H-M   'P 1'
#
loop_
_entity.id
_entity.type
_entity.pdbx_description
1 polymer ?
#
loop_
_entity_poly.entity_id
_entity_poly.type
_entity_poly.pdbx_seq_one_letter_code
_entity_poly.pdbx_strand_id
1 'polypeptide(L)'
;MNLPYFIAHRLIKGRREGTSFSRPINVIAIVGIAMGLAVMILAVAILTGFKQQIREKVVGFGSHIQIMNYDSNISFETTPISDTQKFIPLIKQIPGIQHIQVFATKAGIIRTDEDIQGVVLKGIGSDFDWNYFKSNMVDGSVFTVTDTGRTDKVIISKKISDMLRLKTGDSFAMLFIQDPPRMRKFTISGIYETSLEEFDKMYVYCDIGHIKRLNGWKNDQVSGFEVFINDFGKLDEMTSAVRDAIGYKIAEEDTKFKTSNIRMRYPQIFDWLNFQDINVIII
;
A
#
# COMPACT_ATOMS: atom_id res chain seq x y z
N MET A 1 17.39 7.98 51.39
CA MET A 1 18.17 6.78 50.99
C MET A 1 17.17 5.76 50.46
N ASN A 2 17.23 5.41 49.14
CA ASN A 2 16.28 4.47 48.56
C ASN A 2 16.56 3.05 49.06
N LEU A 3 15.67 2.55 49.92
CA LEU A 3 15.76 1.21 50.53
C LEU A 3 15.99 0.07 49.51
N PRO A 4 15.32 0.05 48.32
CA PRO A 4 15.59 -0.96 47.30
C PRO A 4 17.03 -0.92 46.76
N TYR A 5 17.58 0.24 46.56
CA TYR A 5 18.96 0.41 46.10
C TYR A 5 19.98 -0.06 47.14
N PHE A 6 19.72 0.24 48.39
CA PHE A 6 20.56 -0.20 49.50
C PHE A 6 20.57 -1.72 49.65
N ILE A 7 19.40 -2.37 49.56
CA ILE A 7 19.25 -3.82 49.61
C ILE A 7 19.95 -4.47 48.39
N ALA A 8 19.74 -3.96 47.18
CA ALA A 8 20.37 -4.47 45.96
C ALA A 8 21.90 -4.37 46.04
N HIS A 9 22.42 -3.23 46.48
CA HIS A 9 23.86 -3.02 46.66
C HIS A 9 24.48 -3.96 47.69
N ARG A 10 23.75 -4.24 48.80
CA ARG A 10 24.19 -5.14 49.85
C ARG A 10 24.15 -6.62 49.40
N LEU A 11 23.19 -7.02 48.60
CA LEU A 11 23.09 -8.36 47.99
C LEU A 11 24.22 -8.63 46.98
N ILE A 12 24.59 -7.58 46.20
CA ILE A 12 25.66 -7.71 45.20
C ILE A 12 27.05 -7.61 45.84
N LYS A 13 27.25 -6.75 46.87
CA LYS A 13 28.55 -6.41 47.46
C LYS A 13 28.81 -7.05 48.81
N GLY A 14 27.82 -7.69 49.43
CA GLY A 14 27.93 -8.26 50.78
C GLY A 14 28.96 -9.40 50.84
N ARG A 15 30.12 -9.09 51.37
CA ARG A 15 31.18 -10.05 51.77
C ARG A 15 30.73 -10.73 53.04
N ARG A 16 30.16 -11.93 52.94
CA ARG A 16 30.08 -12.87 54.09
C ARG A 16 30.96 -14.06 53.76
N GLU A 17 31.99 -14.24 54.57
CA GLU A 17 32.78 -15.46 54.67
C GLU A 17 31.83 -16.58 55.05
N GLY A 18 31.64 -17.57 54.19
CA GLY A 18 30.99 -18.80 54.59
C GLY A 18 29.93 -19.44 53.72
N THR A 19 29.63 -19.01 52.47
CA THR A 19 28.91 -19.88 51.49
C THR A 19 29.12 -19.38 50.07
N SER A 20 30.02 -20.04 49.38
CA SER A 20 30.38 -19.75 47.98
C SER A 20 29.27 -20.03 46.93
N PHE A 21 28.10 -20.56 47.34
CA PHE A 21 27.05 -21.02 46.44
C PHE A 21 25.98 -19.98 46.13
N SER A 22 25.74 -18.96 46.95
CA SER A 22 24.65 -18.00 46.73
C SER A 22 24.95 -16.92 45.65
N ARG A 23 26.23 -16.65 45.42
CA ARG A 23 26.67 -15.65 44.41
C ARG A 23 26.39 -16.09 42.97
N PRO A 24 26.76 -17.30 42.53
CA PRO A 24 26.44 -17.76 41.17
C PRO A 24 24.93 -17.88 40.93
N ILE A 25 24.13 -18.27 41.93
CA ILE A 25 22.67 -18.37 41.80
C ILE A 25 22.03 -17.01 41.56
N ASN A 26 22.43 -15.97 42.31
CA ASN A 26 21.91 -14.63 42.12
C ASN A 26 22.31 -14.05 40.76
N VAL A 27 23.53 -14.28 40.29
CA VAL A 27 23.98 -13.84 38.94
C VAL A 27 23.19 -14.56 37.85
N ILE A 28 23.00 -15.86 37.96
CA ILE A 28 22.20 -16.65 36.99
C ILE A 28 20.75 -16.14 36.96
N ALA A 29 20.14 -15.85 38.11
CA ALA A 29 18.79 -15.33 38.19
C ALA A 29 18.69 -13.95 37.53
N ILE A 30 19.63 -13.03 37.78
CA ILE A 30 19.65 -11.68 37.17
C ILE A 30 19.84 -11.79 35.65
N VAL A 31 20.78 -12.61 35.19
CA VAL A 31 21.04 -12.85 33.77
C VAL A 31 19.80 -13.47 33.09
N GLY A 32 19.15 -14.43 33.74
CA GLY A 32 17.93 -15.05 33.21
C GLY A 32 16.78 -14.04 33.04
N ILE A 33 16.55 -13.21 34.06
CA ILE A 33 15.51 -12.15 33.96
C ILE A 33 15.88 -11.11 32.91
N ALA A 34 17.15 -10.67 32.87
CA ALA A 34 17.61 -9.69 31.87
C ALA A 34 17.48 -10.25 30.45
N MET A 35 17.82 -11.51 30.22
CA MET A 35 17.68 -12.17 28.93
C MET A 35 16.20 -12.33 28.54
N GLY A 36 15.33 -12.75 29.46
CA GLY A 36 13.90 -12.82 29.22
C GLY A 36 13.29 -11.47 28.81
N LEU A 37 13.63 -10.41 29.55
CA LEU A 37 13.19 -9.06 29.25
C LEU A 37 13.71 -8.57 27.87
N ALA A 38 14.98 -8.84 27.57
CA ALA A 38 15.56 -8.48 26.27
C ALA A 38 14.86 -9.18 25.10
N VAL A 39 14.53 -10.47 25.23
CA VAL A 39 13.78 -11.22 24.20
C VAL A 39 12.37 -10.65 24.02
N MET A 40 11.67 -10.30 25.11
CA MET A 40 10.33 -9.67 25.02
C MET A 40 10.38 -8.32 24.29
N ILE A 41 11.34 -7.46 24.64
CA ILE A 41 11.50 -6.15 23.97
C ILE A 41 11.80 -6.34 22.47
N LEU A 42 12.70 -7.27 22.13
CA LEU A 42 13.03 -7.59 20.74
C LEU A 42 11.80 -8.12 19.98
N ALA A 43 11.03 -9.03 20.57
CA ALA A 43 9.83 -9.57 19.96
C ALA A 43 8.81 -8.47 19.62
N VAL A 44 8.54 -7.57 20.58
CA VAL A 44 7.64 -6.43 20.39
C VAL A 44 8.16 -5.48 19.32
N ALA A 45 9.45 -5.16 19.33
CA ALA A 45 10.07 -4.25 18.36
C ALA A 45 10.00 -4.83 16.93
N ILE A 46 10.35 -6.10 16.75
CA ILE A 46 10.29 -6.79 15.45
C ILE A 46 8.84 -6.79 14.93
N LEU A 47 7.88 -7.16 15.76
CA LEU A 47 6.49 -7.24 15.33
C LEU A 47 5.92 -5.87 14.96
N THR A 48 6.21 -4.85 15.76
CA THR A 48 5.75 -3.47 15.48
C THR A 48 6.34 -2.96 14.16
N GLY A 49 7.65 -3.16 13.95
CA GLY A 49 8.32 -2.79 12.71
C GLY A 49 7.78 -3.54 11.49
N PHE A 50 7.53 -4.84 11.62
CA PHE A 50 6.95 -5.66 10.56
C PHE A 50 5.54 -5.18 10.17
N LYS A 51 4.68 -4.91 11.15
CA LYS A 51 3.32 -4.38 10.90
C LYS A 51 3.36 -3.04 10.19
N GLN A 52 4.24 -2.15 10.60
CA GLN A 52 4.41 -0.85 9.93
C GLN A 52 4.84 -1.04 8.47
N GLN A 53 5.82 -1.89 8.20
CA GLN A 53 6.28 -2.18 6.83
C GLN A 53 5.16 -2.73 5.94
N ILE A 54 4.36 -3.68 6.44
CA ILE A 54 3.25 -4.22 5.66
C ILE A 54 2.21 -3.13 5.37
N ARG A 55 1.86 -2.28 6.36
CA ARG A 55 0.93 -1.15 6.15
C ARG A 55 1.43 -0.20 5.06
N GLU A 56 2.68 0.23 5.16
CA GLU A 56 3.30 1.15 4.19
C GLU A 56 3.30 0.56 2.76
N LYS A 57 3.62 -0.72 2.63
CA LYS A 57 3.60 -1.41 1.35
C LYS A 57 2.19 -1.51 0.76
N VAL A 58 1.19 -1.91 1.55
CA VAL A 58 -0.20 -2.02 1.08
C VAL A 58 -0.77 -0.65 0.69
N VAL A 59 -0.45 0.40 1.47
CA VAL A 59 -0.83 1.78 1.15
C VAL A 59 -0.15 2.27 -0.13
N GLY A 60 1.12 1.91 -0.36
CA GLY A 60 1.85 2.27 -1.57
C GLY A 60 1.18 1.80 -2.86
N PHE A 61 0.52 0.63 -2.84
CA PHE A 61 -0.27 0.15 -3.97
C PHE A 61 -1.66 0.75 -4.06
N GLY A 62 -2.33 0.82 -2.92
CA GLY A 62 -3.77 1.01 -2.85
C GLY A 62 -4.23 2.34 -2.26
N SER A 63 -3.32 3.24 -1.87
CA SER A 63 -3.64 4.46 -1.10
C SER A 63 -4.35 4.19 0.25
N HIS A 64 -4.47 5.20 1.08
CA HIS A 64 -5.20 5.10 2.34
C HIS A 64 -6.72 5.03 2.14
N ILE A 65 -7.25 5.91 1.29
CA ILE A 65 -8.70 6.04 1.03
C ILE A 65 -8.88 6.12 -0.49
N GLN A 66 -9.91 5.47 -1.01
CA GLN A 66 -10.35 5.59 -2.39
C GLN A 66 -11.76 6.13 -2.47
N ILE A 67 -11.97 7.00 -3.47
CA ILE A 67 -13.27 7.56 -3.83
C ILE A 67 -13.57 7.11 -5.25
N MET A 68 -14.66 6.39 -5.45
CA MET A 68 -15.08 5.87 -6.75
C MET A 68 -16.58 6.09 -6.93
N ASN A 69 -17.09 5.84 -8.14
CA ASN A 69 -18.52 5.71 -8.32
C ASN A 69 -19.07 4.58 -7.46
N TYR A 70 -20.28 4.74 -6.94
CA TYR A 70 -21.00 3.67 -6.27
C TYR A 70 -21.52 2.71 -7.34
N ASP A 71 -20.76 1.66 -7.56
CA ASP A 71 -21.14 0.54 -8.41
C ASP A 71 -21.30 -0.71 -7.56
N SER A 72 -22.30 -1.51 -7.83
CA SER A 72 -22.51 -2.82 -7.19
C SER A 72 -21.55 -3.89 -7.71
N ASN A 73 -20.85 -3.62 -8.82
CA ASN A 73 -19.89 -4.56 -9.40
C ASN A 73 -18.54 -4.51 -8.65
N ILE A 74 -18.07 -5.68 -8.25
CA ILE A 74 -16.70 -5.89 -7.74
C ILE A 74 -15.78 -6.14 -8.94
N SER A 75 -15.74 -5.18 -9.87
CA SER A 75 -14.90 -5.27 -11.06
C SER A 75 -13.78 -4.23 -11.02
N PHE A 76 -12.66 -4.53 -11.65
CA PHE A 76 -11.62 -3.53 -11.94
C PHE A 76 -12.04 -2.55 -13.05
N GLU A 77 -13.18 -2.78 -13.68
CA GLU A 77 -13.80 -1.88 -14.66
C GLU A 77 -14.95 -1.14 -13.97
N THR A 78 -14.66 0.05 -13.47
CA THR A 78 -15.60 0.90 -12.74
C THR A 78 -16.31 1.86 -13.67
N THR A 79 -17.54 2.24 -13.30
CA THR A 79 -18.23 3.38 -13.94
C THR A 79 -17.40 4.66 -13.72
N PRO A 80 -17.06 5.41 -14.77
CA PRO A 80 -16.18 6.56 -14.65
C PRO A 80 -16.86 7.72 -13.91
N ILE A 81 -16.02 8.53 -13.27
CA ILE A 81 -16.40 9.82 -12.69
C ILE A 81 -15.56 10.94 -13.31
N SER A 82 -16.05 12.18 -13.26
CA SER A 82 -15.25 13.33 -13.70
C SER A 82 -14.07 13.55 -12.74
N ASP A 83 -12.90 13.89 -13.28
CA ASP A 83 -11.71 14.27 -12.50
C ASP A 83 -11.84 15.68 -11.90
N THR A 84 -12.81 16.47 -12.34
CA THR A 84 -13.08 17.83 -11.89
C THR A 84 -14.25 17.86 -10.92
N GLN A 85 -14.03 17.36 -9.71
CA GLN A 85 -15.06 17.29 -8.65
C GLN A 85 -14.99 18.47 -7.68
N LYS A 86 -16.17 19.00 -7.32
CA LYS A 86 -16.30 20.12 -6.36
C LYS A 86 -15.79 19.81 -4.96
N PHE A 87 -15.72 18.54 -4.59
CA PHE A 87 -15.22 18.10 -3.29
C PHE A 87 -13.68 18.05 -3.20
N ILE A 88 -12.95 18.04 -4.31
CA ILE A 88 -11.48 17.95 -4.29
C ILE A 88 -10.84 19.11 -3.53
N PRO A 89 -11.20 20.39 -3.76
CA PRO A 89 -10.67 21.49 -2.95
C PRO A 89 -11.01 21.38 -1.47
N LEU A 90 -12.20 20.86 -1.15
CA LEU A 90 -12.63 20.68 0.25
C LEU A 90 -11.78 19.61 0.95
N ILE A 91 -11.55 18.47 0.28
CA ILE A 91 -10.71 17.40 0.83
C ILE A 91 -9.27 17.88 1.02
N LYS A 92 -8.71 18.64 0.07
CA LYS A 92 -7.35 19.20 0.18
C LYS A 92 -7.17 20.13 1.38
N GLN A 93 -8.25 20.73 1.90
CA GLN A 93 -8.23 21.60 3.08
C GLN A 93 -8.33 20.83 4.41
N ILE A 94 -8.65 19.54 4.40
CA ILE A 94 -8.75 18.73 5.62
C ILE A 94 -7.33 18.54 6.20
N PRO A 95 -7.08 18.96 7.47
CA PRO A 95 -5.80 18.75 8.10
C PRO A 95 -5.46 17.26 8.19
N GLY A 96 -4.27 16.88 7.73
CA GLY A 96 -3.84 15.47 7.72
C GLY A 96 -3.96 14.79 6.37
N ILE A 97 -4.60 15.40 5.37
CA ILE A 97 -4.51 14.95 3.98
C ILE A 97 -3.15 15.34 3.41
N GLN A 98 -2.43 14.35 2.89
CA GLN A 98 -1.09 14.51 2.33
C GLN A 98 -1.16 14.77 0.82
N HIS A 99 -1.92 13.94 0.10
CA HIS A 99 -1.96 13.96 -1.36
C HIS A 99 -3.29 13.39 -1.88
N ILE A 100 -3.72 13.87 -3.05
CA ILE A 100 -4.86 13.33 -3.79
C ILE A 100 -4.40 13.17 -5.24
N GLN A 101 -4.64 12.00 -5.81
CA GLN A 101 -4.31 11.69 -7.20
C GLN A 101 -5.44 10.92 -7.88
N VAL A 102 -5.51 11.02 -9.20
CA VAL A 102 -6.46 10.26 -10.01
C VAL A 102 -5.91 8.88 -10.35
N PHE A 103 -6.82 7.93 -10.58
CA PHE A 103 -6.45 6.63 -11.11
C PHE A 103 -7.53 6.08 -12.03
N ALA A 104 -7.14 5.13 -12.87
CA ALA A 104 -8.06 4.28 -13.61
C ALA A 104 -7.56 2.84 -13.60
N THR A 105 -8.46 1.87 -13.65
CA THR A 105 -8.11 0.46 -13.71
C THR A 105 -8.82 -0.24 -14.86
N LYS A 106 -8.15 -1.22 -15.45
CA LYS A 106 -8.74 -2.11 -16.44
C LYS A 106 -8.07 -3.48 -16.40
N ALA A 107 -8.87 -4.53 -16.34
CA ALA A 107 -8.36 -5.89 -16.44
C ALA A 107 -7.85 -6.18 -17.86
N GLY A 108 -6.76 -6.94 -17.97
CA GLY A 108 -6.21 -7.34 -19.24
C GLY A 108 -5.30 -8.55 -19.11
N ILE A 109 -4.87 -9.07 -20.23
CA ILE A 109 -4.06 -10.26 -20.32
C ILE A 109 -2.77 -9.93 -21.07
N ILE A 110 -1.62 -10.09 -20.42
CA ILE A 110 -0.33 -10.07 -21.09
C ILE A 110 -0.13 -11.44 -21.73
N ARG A 111 0.19 -11.43 -23.00
CA ARG A 111 0.52 -12.62 -23.76
C ARG A 111 1.92 -12.48 -24.34
N THR A 112 2.77 -13.44 -24.05
CA THR A 112 4.05 -13.70 -24.72
C THR A 112 3.92 -14.94 -25.59
N ASP A 113 4.99 -15.34 -26.26
CA ASP A 113 4.99 -16.55 -27.08
C ASP A 113 4.87 -17.83 -26.25
N GLU A 114 5.31 -17.79 -25.00
CA GLU A 114 5.38 -18.97 -24.12
C GLU A 114 4.34 -18.95 -22.98
N ASP A 115 3.98 -17.73 -22.48
CA ASP A 115 3.20 -17.60 -21.25
C ASP A 115 2.05 -16.60 -21.39
N ILE A 116 1.04 -16.75 -20.52
CA ILE A 116 -0.12 -15.86 -20.43
C ILE A 116 -0.32 -15.47 -18.96
N GLN A 117 -0.45 -14.16 -18.69
CA GLN A 117 -0.69 -13.64 -17.33
C GLN A 117 -1.85 -12.63 -17.32
N GLY A 118 -2.87 -12.90 -16.51
CA GLY A 118 -3.91 -11.92 -16.19
C GLY A 118 -3.38 -10.86 -15.25
N VAL A 119 -3.59 -9.59 -15.57
CA VAL A 119 -3.12 -8.45 -14.77
C VAL A 119 -4.16 -7.34 -14.76
N VAL A 120 -4.01 -6.41 -13.83
CA VAL A 120 -4.75 -5.15 -13.77
C VAL A 120 -3.85 -4.03 -14.25
N LEU A 121 -4.21 -3.41 -15.36
CA LEU A 121 -3.57 -2.19 -15.82
C LEU A 121 -4.06 -1.03 -14.95
N LYS A 122 -3.16 -0.40 -14.20
CA LYS A 122 -3.42 0.78 -13.38
C LYS A 122 -2.87 2.01 -14.09
N GLY A 123 -3.78 2.81 -14.62
CA GLY A 123 -3.49 4.10 -15.25
C GLY A 123 -3.34 5.18 -14.20
N ILE A 124 -2.27 5.93 -14.31
CA ILE A 124 -1.91 7.05 -13.42
C ILE A 124 -1.87 8.35 -14.17
N GLY A 125 -2.21 9.44 -13.47
CA GLY A 125 -2.17 10.82 -14.01
C GLY A 125 -0.81 11.49 -13.82
N SER A 126 -0.70 12.75 -14.28
CA SER A 126 0.47 13.61 -14.05
C SER A 126 0.66 13.98 -12.57
N ASP A 127 -0.38 13.81 -11.75
CA ASP A 127 -0.44 14.05 -10.33
C ASP A 127 0.05 12.87 -9.46
N PHE A 128 0.48 11.77 -10.09
CA PHE A 128 0.87 10.55 -9.39
C PHE A 128 2.16 10.71 -8.58
N ASP A 129 2.13 10.33 -7.29
CA ASP A 129 3.32 10.30 -6.44
C ASP A 129 4.15 9.04 -6.68
N TRP A 130 5.31 9.23 -7.31
CA TRP A 130 6.25 8.18 -7.63
C TRP A 130 7.20 7.76 -6.48
N ASN A 131 7.16 8.42 -5.33
CA ASN A 131 8.15 8.20 -4.27
C ASN A 131 8.19 6.75 -3.81
N TYR A 132 7.03 6.13 -3.63
CA TYR A 132 6.94 4.72 -3.25
C TYR A 132 7.61 3.80 -4.29
N PHE A 133 7.30 3.98 -5.56
CA PHE A 133 7.88 3.13 -6.62
C PHE A 133 9.35 3.41 -6.85
N LYS A 134 9.78 4.67 -6.82
CA LYS A 134 11.20 5.02 -6.96
C LYS A 134 12.09 4.33 -5.92
N SER A 135 11.61 4.20 -4.68
CA SER A 135 12.35 3.51 -3.61
C SER A 135 12.33 1.99 -3.73
N ASN A 136 11.44 1.43 -4.55
CA ASN A 136 11.31 -0.01 -4.77
C ASN A 136 11.71 -0.45 -6.19
N MET A 137 12.32 0.42 -7.01
CA MET A 137 12.83 0.05 -8.32
C MET A 137 14.05 -0.86 -8.19
N VAL A 138 14.05 -1.95 -8.96
CA VAL A 138 15.18 -2.89 -9.04
C VAL A 138 15.91 -2.82 -10.38
N ASP A 139 15.24 -2.34 -11.43
CA ASP A 139 15.86 -2.12 -12.75
C ASP A 139 15.12 -1.02 -13.52
N GLY A 140 15.83 -0.27 -14.37
CA GLY A 140 15.29 0.82 -15.16
C GLY A 140 14.83 2.03 -14.33
N SER A 141 13.78 2.70 -14.78
CA SER A 141 13.25 3.91 -14.13
C SER A 141 11.76 4.09 -14.33
N VAL A 142 11.13 4.89 -13.47
CA VAL A 142 9.75 5.34 -13.66
C VAL A 142 9.63 6.20 -14.93
N PHE A 143 8.45 6.27 -15.49
CA PHE A 143 8.16 7.12 -16.65
C PHE A 143 7.44 8.41 -16.23
N THR A 144 7.41 9.39 -17.15
CA THR A 144 6.69 10.65 -16.93
C THR A 144 5.36 10.59 -17.67
N VAL A 145 4.29 10.97 -16.99
CA VAL A 145 2.96 11.20 -17.56
C VAL A 145 2.79 12.70 -17.78
N THR A 146 2.29 13.07 -18.94
CA THR A 146 2.01 14.47 -19.31
C THR A 146 0.56 14.64 -19.73
N ASP A 147 -0.01 15.80 -19.45
CA ASP A 147 -1.42 16.08 -19.80
C ASP A 147 -1.64 16.23 -21.31
N THR A 148 -0.58 16.52 -22.08
CA THR A 148 -0.64 16.79 -23.51
C THR A 148 -0.26 15.61 -24.40
N GLY A 149 0.32 14.56 -23.83
CA GLY A 149 0.80 13.39 -24.57
C GLY A 149 0.52 12.10 -23.81
N ARG A 150 0.61 10.99 -24.52
CA ARG A 150 0.48 9.65 -23.94
C ARG A 150 1.76 8.86 -24.19
N THR A 151 2.28 8.21 -23.15
CA THR A 151 3.44 7.35 -23.26
C THR A 151 3.04 5.87 -23.22
N ASP A 152 3.64 5.06 -24.11
CA ASP A 152 3.47 3.60 -24.10
C ASP A 152 4.40 2.91 -23.09
N LYS A 153 5.14 3.68 -22.27
CA LYS A 153 6.00 3.17 -21.22
C LYS A 153 5.18 2.68 -20.04
N VAL A 154 5.63 1.57 -19.45
CA VAL A 154 5.04 0.97 -18.25
C VAL A 154 6.10 0.55 -17.26
N ILE A 155 5.72 0.43 -16.00
CA ILE A 155 6.50 -0.33 -15.02
C ILE A 155 5.75 -1.60 -14.65
N ILE A 156 6.48 -2.69 -14.51
CA ILE A 156 5.99 -3.99 -14.08
C ILE A 156 6.72 -4.43 -12.81
N SER A 157 6.15 -5.37 -12.08
CA SER A 157 6.86 -5.95 -10.96
C SER A 157 7.92 -6.95 -11.44
N LYS A 158 8.91 -7.18 -10.58
CA LYS A 158 9.89 -8.26 -10.79
C LYS A 158 9.19 -9.61 -10.91
N LYS A 159 8.10 -9.85 -10.18
CA LYS A 159 7.34 -11.10 -10.27
C LYS A 159 6.74 -11.31 -11.66
N ILE A 160 6.11 -10.29 -12.26
CA ILE A 160 5.59 -10.34 -13.64
C ILE A 160 6.75 -10.49 -14.64
N SER A 161 7.85 -9.77 -14.44
CA SER A 161 9.06 -9.86 -15.26
C SER A 161 9.61 -11.30 -15.28
N ASP A 162 9.78 -11.92 -14.13
CA ASP A 162 10.31 -13.28 -13.99
C ASP A 162 9.35 -14.32 -14.58
N MET A 163 8.03 -14.19 -14.37
CA MET A 163 7.00 -15.11 -14.90
C MET A 163 6.93 -15.08 -16.43
N LEU A 164 7.05 -13.89 -17.02
CA LEU A 164 6.93 -13.70 -18.47
C LEU A 164 8.28 -13.58 -19.19
N ARG A 165 9.39 -13.70 -18.46
CA ARG A 165 10.77 -13.56 -18.95
C ARG A 165 11.03 -12.24 -19.68
N LEU A 166 10.40 -11.16 -19.21
CA LEU A 166 10.50 -9.81 -19.76
C LEU A 166 11.55 -9.00 -18.99
N LYS A 167 12.26 -8.11 -19.69
CA LYS A 167 13.29 -7.22 -19.14
C LYS A 167 12.95 -5.76 -19.42
N THR A 168 13.63 -4.86 -18.74
CA THR A 168 13.59 -3.43 -19.06
C THR A 168 14.01 -3.20 -20.53
N GLY A 169 13.22 -2.41 -21.25
CA GLY A 169 13.37 -2.15 -22.67
C GLY A 169 12.57 -3.10 -23.58
N ASP A 170 12.13 -4.26 -23.09
CA ASP A 170 11.27 -5.15 -23.86
C ASP A 170 9.89 -4.57 -24.08
N SER A 171 9.24 -5.03 -25.15
CA SER A 171 7.86 -4.68 -25.46
C SER A 171 6.98 -5.92 -25.42
N PHE A 172 5.79 -5.79 -24.90
CA PHE A 172 4.78 -6.86 -24.88
C PHE A 172 3.42 -6.37 -25.35
N ALA A 173 2.58 -7.30 -25.78
CA ALA A 173 1.20 -7.02 -26.15
C ALA A 173 0.28 -7.39 -24.97
N MET A 174 -0.68 -6.49 -24.68
CA MET A 174 -1.73 -6.71 -23.69
C MET A 174 -3.08 -6.74 -24.38
N LEU A 175 -3.82 -7.83 -24.18
CA LEU A 175 -5.16 -8.04 -24.71
C LEU A 175 -6.21 -7.61 -23.68
N PHE A 176 -7.20 -6.86 -24.11
CA PHE A 176 -8.35 -6.44 -23.34
C PHE A 176 -9.61 -7.13 -23.88
N ILE A 177 -10.27 -7.91 -22.98
CA ILE A 177 -11.48 -8.64 -23.31
C ILE A 177 -12.67 -7.68 -23.24
N GLN A 178 -13.03 -7.13 -24.38
CA GLN A 178 -14.17 -6.23 -24.57
C GLN A 178 -14.72 -6.43 -26.00
N ASP A 179 -15.83 -5.83 -26.36
CA ASP A 179 -16.40 -5.91 -27.68
C ASP A 179 -16.23 -4.56 -28.43
N PRO A 180 -15.49 -4.53 -29.56
CA PRO A 180 -14.56 -5.58 -30.03
C PRO A 180 -13.30 -5.69 -29.16
N PRO A 181 -12.65 -6.88 -29.12
CA PRO A 181 -11.39 -7.05 -28.40
C PRO A 181 -10.33 -6.06 -28.83
N ARG A 182 -9.57 -5.52 -27.88
CA ARG A 182 -8.53 -4.53 -28.17
C ARG A 182 -7.18 -5.01 -27.66
N MET A 183 -6.14 -4.65 -28.40
CA MET A 183 -4.75 -4.95 -28.06
C MET A 183 -3.96 -3.65 -27.96
N ARG A 184 -3.03 -3.59 -27.01
CA ARG A 184 -2.07 -2.50 -26.86
C ARG A 184 -0.69 -3.07 -26.68
N LYS A 185 0.28 -2.41 -27.30
CA LYS A 185 1.70 -2.68 -27.12
C LYS A 185 2.24 -1.70 -26.10
N PHE A 186 3.00 -2.22 -25.11
CA PHE A 186 3.67 -1.45 -24.08
C PHE A 186 5.15 -1.76 -24.07
N THR A 187 5.97 -0.80 -23.63
CA THR A 187 7.43 -0.94 -23.47
C THR A 187 7.77 -0.78 -22.00
N ILE A 188 8.52 -1.71 -21.44
CA ILE A 188 8.92 -1.71 -20.05
C ILE A 188 10.00 -0.65 -19.82
N SER A 189 9.70 0.39 -19.04
CA SER A 189 10.67 1.43 -18.63
C SER A 189 11.38 1.09 -17.35
N GLY A 190 10.79 0.22 -16.53
CA GLY A 190 11.41 -0.19 -15.28
C GLY A 190 10.66 -1.33 -14.60
N ILE A 191 11.37 -1.95 -13.67
CA ILE A 191 10.92 -3.11 -12.90
C ILE A 191 11.02 -2.76 -11.42
N TYR A 192 9.92 -2.98 -10.67
CA TYR A 192 9.87 -2.74 -9.23
C TYR A 192 9.66 -4.05 -8.45
N GLU A 193 10.04 -4.07 -7.17
CA GLU A 193 9.83 -5.19 -6.27
C GLU A 193 9.43 -4.68 -4.89
N THR A 194 8.23 -5.06 -4.42
CA THR A 194 7.73 -4.61 -3.12
C THR A 194 7.67 -5.72 -2.10
N SER A 195 7.89 -6.97 -2.52
CA SER A 195 7.75 -8.18 -1.69
C SER A 195 6.33 -8.42 -1.17
N LEU A 196 5.31 -7.80 -1.77
CA LEU A 196 3.91 -8.17 -1.60
C LEU A 196 3.46 -8.97 -2.82
N GLU A 197 3.67 -10.27 -2.77
CA GLU A 197 3.55 -11.17 -3.94
C GLU A 197 2.19 -11.09 -4.64
N GLU A 198 1.09 -10.96 -3.89
CA GLU A 198 -0.26 -10.87 -4.47
C GLU A 198 -0.44 -9.59 -5.30
N PHE A 199 0.10 -8.46 -4.83
CA PHE A 199 0.06 -7.20 -5.57
C PHE A 199 1.08 -7.17 -6.71
N ASP A 200 2.27 -7.71 -6.44
CA ASP A 200 3.34 -7.79 -7.43
C ASP A 200 2.95 -8.67 -8.64
N LYS A 201 2.06 -9.66 -8.47
CA LYS A 201 1.51 -10.45 -9.58
C LYS A 201 0.41 -9.76 -10.36
N MET A 202 -0.21 -8.71 -9.78
CA MET A 202 -1.47 -8.19 -10.28
C MET A 202 -1.31 -6.90 -11.09
N TYR A 203 -0.48 -5.94 -10.66
CA TYR A 203 -0.52 -4.59 -11.21
C TYR A 203 0.59 -4.29 -12.21
N VAL A 204 0.16 -3.68 -13.33
CA VAL A 204 1.03 -3.00 -14.33
C VAL A 204 0.64 -1.54 -14.34
N TYR A 205 1.61 -0.63 -14.18
CA TYR A 205 1.36 0.81 -14.16
C TYR A 205 1.62 1.42 -15.53
N CYS A 206 0.66 2.20 -16.02
CA CYS A 206 0.73 2.88 -17.32
C CYS A 206 0.19 4.30 -17.24
N ASP A 207 0.32 5.05 -18.33
CA ASP A 207 -0.36 6.32 -18.52
C ASP A 207 -1.89 6.12 -18.59
N ILE A 208 -2.64 6.91 -17.80
CA ILE A 208 -4.11 6.83 -17.69
C ILE A 208 -4.81 7.01 -19.03
N GLY A 209 -4.21 7.76 -19.96
CA GLY A 209 -4.74 7.98 -21.31
C GLY A 209 -4.96 6.68 -22.11
N HIS A 210 -4.26 5.59 -21.77
CA HIS A 210 -4.52 4.29 -22.40
C HIS A 210 -5.87 3.73 -21.96
N ILE A 211 -6.19 3.80 -20.67
CA ILE A 211 -7.45 3.28 -20.14
C ILE A 211 -8.62 4.14 -20.59
N LYS A 212 -8.49 5.47 -20.55
CA LYS A 212 -9.49 6.40 -21.09
C LYS A 212 -9.86 6.03 -22.53
N ARG A 213 -8.85 5.80 -23.39
CA ARG A 213 -9.08 5.43 -24.79
C ARG A 213 -9.64 4.01 -24.98
N LEU A 214 -9.22 3.06 -24.17
CA LEU A 214 -9.75 1.68 -24.20
C LEU A 214 -11.23 1.64 -23.87
N ASN A 215 -11.64 2.42 -22.87
CA ASN A 215 -13.02 2.48 -22.39
C ASN A 215 -13.89 3.46 -23.20
N GLY A 216 -13.33 4.24 -24.13
CA GLY A 216 -14.05 5.28 -24.84
C GLY A 216 -14.46 6.45 -23.92
N TRP A 217 -13.71 6.67 -22.84
CA TRP A 217 -13.97 7.74 -21.88
C TRP A 217 -13.56 9.10 -22.43
N LYS A 218 -14.21 10.14 -21.90
CA LYS A 218 -13.79 11.53 -22.12
C LYS A 218 -12.47 11.80 -21.39
N ASN A 219 -11.81 12.90 -21.75
CA ASN A 219 -10.52 13.28 -21.17
C ASN A 219 -10.60 13.57 -19.65
N ASP A 220 -11.76 14.04 -19.19
CA ASP A 220 -12.04 14.33 -17.79
C ASP A 220 -12.58 13.13 -16.98
N GLN A 221 -12.62 11.93 -17.56
CA GLN A 221 -13.15 10.74 -16.89
C GLN A 221 -12.05 9.85 -16.35
N VAL A 222 -12.25 9.37 -15.10
CA VAL A 222 -11.33 8.52 -14.34
C VAL A 222 -12.11 7.44 -13.59
N SER A 223 -11.46 6.38 -13.12
CA SER A 223 -12.10 5.40 -12.22
C SER A 223 -12.37 5.99 -10.85
N GLY A 224 -11.53 6.90 -10.38
CA GLY A 224 -11.66 7.48 -9.06
C GLY A 224 -10.45 8.27 -8.60
N PHE A 225 -10.46 8.58 -7.30
CA PHE A 225 -9.39 9.29 -6.62
C PHE A 225 -8.77 8.43 -5.53
N GLU A 226 -7.48 8.55 -5.38
CA GLU A 226 -6.69 7.99 -4.29
C GLU A 226 -6.26 9.12 -3.35
N VAL A 227 -6.57 8.95 -2.06
CA VAL A 227 -6.25 9.94 -1.03
C VAL A 227 -5.24 9.36 -0.06
N PHE A 228 -4.16 10.09 0.17
CA PHE A 228 -3.10 9.75 1.12
C PHE A 228 -3.21 10.65 2.34
N ILE A 229 -2.98 10.06 3.52
CA ILE A 229 -3.01 10.76 4.81
C ILE A 229 -1.67 10.63 5.52
N ASN A 230 -1.37 11.57 6.41
CA ASN A 230 -0.11 11.62 7.15
C ASN A 230 -0.03 10.57 8.27
N ASP A 231 -1.15 10.23 8.89
CA ASP A 231 -1.21 9.35 10.07
C ASP A 231 -2.22 8.22 9.87
N PHE A 232 -1.69 7.01 9.71
CA PHE A 232 -2.50 5.80 9.57
C PHE A 232 -3.38 5.53 10.80
N GLY A 233 -2.99 5.98 12.00
CA GLY A 233 -3.78 5.84 13.21
C GLY A 233 -5.13 6.55 13.13
N LYS A 234 -5.21 7.62 12.31
CA LYS A 234 -6.42 8.41 12.07
C LYS A 234 -7.22 7.99 10.83
N LEU A 235 -6.94 6.78 10.29
CA LEU A 235 -7.54 6.33 9.02
C LEU A 235 -9.07 6.40 9.03
N ASP A 236 -9.72 5.95 10.09
CA ASP A 236 -11.18 5.89 10.16
C ASP A 236 -11.80 7.31 10.36
N GLU A 237 -11.15 8.16 11.15
CA GLU A 237 -11.49 9.58 11.31
C GLU A 237 -11.38 10.31 9.97
N MET A 238 -10.24 10.15 9.28
CA MET A 238 -10.01 10.77 7.98
C MET A 238 -10.96 10.23 6.90
N THR A 239 -11.30 8.94 6.94
CA THR A 239 -12.29 8.36 6.03
C THR A 239 -13.67 9.00 6.22
N SER A 240 -14.06 9.24 7.46
CA SER A 240 -15.32 9.94 7.78
C SER A 240 -15.28 11.39 7.31
N ALA A 241 -14.19 12.11 7.61
CA ALA A 241 -14.01 13.49 7.16
C ALA A 241 -14.04 13.65 5.63
N VAL A 242 -13.41 12.73 4.89
CA VAL A 242 -13.47 12.69 3.43
C VAL A 242 -14.89 12.40 2.94
N ARG A 243 -15.60 11.48 3.58
CA ARG A 243 -17.00 11.17 3.24
C ARG A 243 -17.92 12.38 3.48
N ASP A 244 -17.72 13.09 4.59
CA ASP A 244 -18.50 14.29 4.93
C ASP A 244 -18.22 15.43 3.95
N ALA A 245 -16.97 15.59 3.50
CA ALA A 245 -16.58 16.58 2.50
C ALA A 245 -17.21 16.30 1.11
N ILE A 246 -17.37 15.02 0.75
CA ILE A 246 -18.08 14.62 -0.47
C ILE A 246 -19.56 14.97 -0.35
N GLY A 247 -20.14 14.83 0.86
CA GLY A 247 -21.46 15.29 1.27
C GLY A 247 -22.64 14.61 0.58
N TYR A 248 -23.73 14.50 1.32
CA TYR A 248 -25.04 14.11 0.75
C TYR A 248 -25.60 15.17 -0.20
N LYS A 249 -25.07 16.41 -0.19
CA LYS A 249 -25.59 17.56 -0.96
C LYS A 249 -25.03 17.71 -2.36
N ILE A 250 -23.99 16.95 -2.74
CA ILE A 250 -23.46 16.93 -4.11
C ILE A 250 -24.26 15.94 -4.99
N ALA A 251 -25.24 15.26 -4.41
CA ALA A 251 -26.20 14.40 -5.08
C ALA A 251 -27.19 15.14 -6.04
N GLU A 252 -26.90 16.36 -6.46
CA GLU A 252 -27.66 17.05 -7.54
C GLU A 252 -27.33 16.48 -8.93
N GLU A 253 -26.25 15.71 -9.06
CA GLU A 253 -26.00 14.86 -10.23
C GLU A 253 -26.15 13.41 -9.75
N ASP A 254 -26.85 12.56 -10.47
CA ASP A 254 -27.16 11.13 -10.21
C ASP A 254 -25.96 10.24 -9.83
N THR A 255 -24.83 10.82 -9.50
CA THR A 255 -23.57 10.12 -9.21
C THR A 255 -23.42 9.91 -7.69
N LYS A 256 -23.60 8.67 -7.26
CA LYS A 256 -23.33 8.27 -5.88
C LYS A 256 -21.86 7.88 -5.75
N PHE A 257 -21.15 8.49 -4.80
CA PHE A 257 -19.76 8.14 -4.51
C PHE A 257 -19.65 7.09 -3.41
N LYS A 258 -18.73 6.16 -3.59
CA LYS A 258 -18.31 5.19 -2.59
C LYS A 258 -16.95 5.58 -2.06
N THR A 259 -16.86 5.86 -0.76
CA THR A 259 -15.59 6.07 -0.06
C THR A 259 -15.24 4.81 0.70
N SER A 260 -14.07 4.24 0.44
CA SER A 260 -13.56 3.05 1.12
C SER A 260 -12.11 3.26 1.56
N ASN A 261 -11.80 2.86 2.78
CA ASN A 261 -10.41 2.87 3.23
C ASN A 261 -9.69 1.55 2.94
N ILE A 262 -8.38 1.55 3.13
CA ILE A 262 -7.51 0.40 2.81
C ILE A 262 -7.88 -0.85 3.64
N ARG A 263 -8.34 -0.70 4.89
CA ARG A 263 -8.80 -1.81 5.74
C ARG A 263 -10.05 -2.47 5.17
N MET A 264 -10.98 -1.67 4.66
CA MET A 264 -12.22 -2.17 4.03
C MET A 264 -11.94 -2.88 2.70
N ARG A 265 -10.89 -2.47 1.97
CA ARG A 265 -10.54 -3.07 0.68
C ARG A 265 -9.74 -4.36 0.81
N TYR A 266 -8.91 -4.46 1.86
CA TYR A 266 -8.04 -5.62 2.12
C TYR A 266 -8.22 -6.14 3.55
N PRO A 267 -9.45 -6.54 3.95
CA PRO A 267 -9.73 -6.94 5.32
C PRO A 267 -8.86 -8.10 5.77
N GLN A 268 -8.60 -9.08 4.91
CA GLN A 268 -7.79 -10.26 5.23
C GLN A 268 -6.38 -9.90 5.73
N ILE A 269 -5.73 -8.91 5.09
CA ILE A 269 -4.39 -8.46 5.50
C ILE A 269 -4.46 -7.77 6.86
N PHE A 270 -5.44 -6.88 7.05
CA PHE A 270 -5.53 -6.10 8.29
C PHE A 270 -6.05 -6.92 9.46
N ASP A 271 -6.95 -7.87 9.25
CA ASP A 271 -7.40 -8.83 10.27
C ASP A 271 -6.24 -9.72 10.72
N TRP A 272 -5.42 -10.20 9.78
CA TRP A 272 -4.21 -10.94 10.11
C TRP A 272 -3.21 -10.09 10.91
N LEU A 273 -2.99 -8.81 10.54
CA LEU A 273 -2.14 -7.89 11.29
C LEU A 273 -2.67 -7.63 12.71
N ASN A 274 -4.00 -7.51 12.88
CA ASN A 274 -4.63 -7.33 14.18
C ASN A 274 -4.51 -8.59 15.05
N PHE A 275 -4.61 -9.78 14.44
CA PHE A 275 -4.43 -11.05 15.16
C PHE A 275 -3.02 -11.16 15.77
N GLN A 276 -2.01 -10.59 15.14
CA GLN A 276 -0.66 -10.55 15.69
C GLN A 276 -0.56 -9.70 16.99
N ASP A 277 -1.45 -8.70 17.20
CA ASP A 277 -1.47 -7.93 18.45
C ASP A 277 -1.88 -8.78 19.64
N ILE A 278 -2.81 -9.71 19.43
CA ILE A 278 -3.24 -10.64 20.50
C ILE A 278 -2.08 -11.52 20.94
N ASN A 279 -1.25 -11.98 20.02
CA ASN A 279 -0.09 -12.79 20.31
C ASN A 279 0.96 -12.03 21.18
N VAL A 280 1.10 -10.72 20.98
CA VAL A 280 2.00 -9.88 21.79
C VAL A 280 1.50 -9.71 23.23
N ILE A 281 0.18 -9.63 23.41
CA ILE A 281 -0.42 -9.47 24.76
C ILE A 281 -0.25 -10.76 25.58
N ILE A 282 -0.13 -11.91 24.92
CA ILE A 282 0.02 -13.22 25.57
C ILE A 282 1.47 -13.51 25.96
N ILE A 283 2.46 -12.88 25.31
CA ILE A 283 3.89 -12.99 25.60
C ILE A 283 4.27 -12.05 26.76
#